data_747307bc40e256c0eb618fdc9c88dd62
#
_entry.id   747307bc40e256c0eb618fdc9c88dd62
#
_cell.length_a   1.000
_cell.length_b   1.000
_cell.length_c   1.000
_cell.angle_alpha   90.00
_cell.angle_beta   90.00
_cell.angle_gamma   90.00
#
_symmetry.space_group_name_H-M   'P 1'
#
loop_
_entity.id
_entity.type
_entity.pdbx_description
1 polymer ?
#
loop_
_entity_poly.entity_id
_entity_poly.type
_entity_poly.pdbx_seq_one_letter_code
_entity_poly.pdbx_strand_id
1 'polypeptide(L)'
;EWPLDPRWPYPQSKVETERMLEKERGNYPTAVLRIAGVYDDDCQSIPLAHQIERIYERHITSKMFPGHISHGQSFLHLEDLVDAIVRVLERRRTLPETAVMLLGEPEPLTYDELQHRLGRLLHGEDWDTVRIPKMMAKTGAWLQGVTPLLEDPFIKPWMIDFADDHYALDVSRAKEWLHWEPRHSLRDTLPKMIDALRRDPVAWYRAHHLSLPAELEEKR
;
A
#
# COMPACT_ATOMS: atom_id res chain seq x y z
N GLU A 1 5.46 -16.89 -15.44
CA GLU A 1 4.69 -15.81 -14.78
C GLU A 1 3.41 -16.39 -14.20
N TRP A 2 2.99 -15.89 -13.03
CA TRP A 2 1.69 -16.22 -12.47
C TRP A 2 0.58 -15.67 -13.34
N PRO A 3 -0.54 -16.40 -13.55
CA PRO A 3 -1.64 -15.92 -14.35
C PRO A 3 -2.25 -14.65 -13.72
N LEU A 4 -2.67 -13.71 -14.57
CA LEU A 4 -3.40 -12.53 -14.11
C LEU A 4 -4.80 -12.95 -13.66
N ASP A 5 -5.09 -12.82 -12.36
CA ASP A 5 -6.39 -13.17 -11.75
C ASP A 5 -7.02 -11.92 -11.10
N PRO A 6 -7.55 -10.97 -11.90
CA PRO A 6 -8.17 -9.76 -11.39
C PRO A 6 -9.54 -10.05 -10.77
N ARG A 7 -9.66 -9.89 -9.45
CA ARG A 7 -10.86 -10.28 -8.68
C ARG A 7 -11.84 -9.14 -8.40
N TRP A 8 -11.45 -7.88 -8.71
CA TRP A 8 -12.32 -6.71 -8.53
C TRP A 8 -12.11 -5.69 -9.65
N PRO A 9 -13.00 -4.68 -9.80
CA PRO A 9 -13.01 -3.80 -10.98
C PRO A 9 -11.69 -3.07 -11.28
N TYR A 10 -10.97 -2.60 -10.25
CA TYR A 10 -9.72 -1.86 -10.47
C TYR A 10 -8.63 -2.73 -11.14
N PRO A 11 -8.20 -3.91 -10.62
CA PRO A 11 -7.24 -4.73 -11.34
C PRO A 11 -7.79 -5.27 -12.67
N GLN A 12 -9.11 -5.48 -12.81
CA GLN A 12 -9.71 -5.82 -14.09
C GLN A 12 -9.44 -4.74 -15.14
N SER A 13 -9.67 -3.46 -14.80
CA SER A 13 -9.38 -2.34 -15.70
C SER A 13 -7.89 -2.24 -16.07
N LYS A 14 -6.98 -2.58 -15.14
CA LYS A 14 -5.53 -2.59 -15.43
C LYS A 14 -5.14 -3.70 -16.40
N VAL A 15 -5.68 -4.90 -16.22
CA VAL A 15 -5.47 -6.03 -17.15
C VAL A 15 -6.04 -5.71 -18.54
N GLU A 16 -7.21 -5.10 -18.60
CA GLU A 16 -7.80 -4.64 -19.86
C GLU A 16 -6.95 -3.60 -20.56
N THR A 17 -6.43 -2.61 -19.81
CA THR A 17 -5.51 -1.60 -20.34
C THR A 17 -4.25 -2.25 -20.94
N GLU A 18 -3.63 -3.22 -20.27
CA GLU A 18 -2.48 -3.93 -20.81
C GLU A 18 -2.82 -4.68 -22.12
N ARG A 19 -3.97 -5.35 -22.17
CA ARG A 19 -4.45 -6.04 -23.38
C ARG A 19 -4.73 -5.08 -24.54
N MET A 20 -5.34 -3.95 -24.25
CA MET A 20 -5.57 -2.90 -25.25
C MET A 20 -4.25 -2.33 -25.77
N LEU A 21 -3.32 -2.06 -24.87
CA LEU A 21 -2.00 -1.57 -25.24
C LEU A 21 -1.25 -2.56 -26.16
N GLU A 22 -1.26 -3.84 -25.81
CA GLU A 22 -0.65 -4.89 -26.62
C GLU A 22 -1.25 -4.95 -28.03
N LYS A 23 -2.58 -4.81 -28.14
CA LYS A 23 -3.30 -4.84 -29.43
C LYS A 23 -3.04 -3.60 -30.28
N GLU A 24 -3.02 -2.41 -29.66
CA GLU A 24 -3.02 -1.12 -30.39
C GLU A 24 -1.60 -0.53 -30.58
N ARG A 25 -0.58 -1.04 -29.87
CA ARG A 25 0.78 -0.48 -29.91
C ARG A 25 1.44 -0.56 -31.30
N GLY A 26 0.98 -1.45 -32.20
CA GLY A 26 1.61 -1.67 -33.48
C GLY A 26 3.08 -2.08 -33.32
N ASN A 27 3.99 -1.32 -33.96
CA ASN A 27 5.44 -1.56 -33.90
C ASN A 27 6.16 -0.68 -32.86
N TYR A 28 5.44 -0.03 -31.94
CA TYR A 28 6.06 0.81 -30.91
C TYR A 28 6.58 -0.05 -29.76
N PRO A 29 7.87 0.08 -29.37
CA PRO A 29 8.38 -0.55 -28.16
C PRO A 29 7.62 -0.06 -26.94
N THR A 30 7.27 -0.97 -26.04
CA THR A 30 6.41 -0.67 -24.90
C THR A 30 7.01 -1.21 -23.60
N ALA A 31 7.08 -0.37 -22.57
CA ALA A 31 7.43 -0.79 -21.24
C ALA A 31 6.20 -0.71 -20.31
N VAL A 32 5.83 -1.84 -19.72
CA VAL A 32 4.74 -1.96 -18.75
C VAL A 32 5.36 -2.13 -17.36
N LEU A 33 5.16 -1.14 -16.51
CA LEU A 33 5.61 -1.15 -15.12
C LEU A 33 4.45 -1.52 -14.21
N ARG A 34 4.47 -2.72 -13.64
CA ARG A 34 3.50 -3.17 -12.64
C ARG A 34 4.03 -2.80 -11.26
N ILE A 35 3.54 -1.68 -10.74
CA ILE A 35 4.04 -1.06 -9.51
C ILE A 35 3.28 -1.55 -8.27
N ALA A 36 4.00 -1.75 -7.17
CA ALA A 36 3.44 -1.97 -5.84
C ALA A 36 2.75 -0.72 -5.28
N GLY A 37 2.17 -0.82 -4.09
CA GLY A 37 1.60 0.35 -3.42
C GLY A 37 2.66 1.43 -3.18
N VAL A 38 2.45 2.63 -3.74
CA VAL A 38 3.43 3.72 -3.63
C VAL A 38 3.27 4.47 -2.31
N TYR A 39 4.39 4.88 -1.71
CA TYR A 39 4.48 5.72 -0.52
C TYR A 39 5.66 6.70 -0.62
N ASP A 40 5.70 7.68 0.27
CA ASP A 40 6.82 8.60 0.45
C ASP A 40 7.09 8.89 1.93
N ASP A 41 8.03 9.81 2.21
CA ASP A 41 8.41 10.20 3.58
C ASP A 41 7.27 10.87 4.37
N ASP A 42 6.28 11.46 3.68
CA ASP A 42 5.10 12.09 4.29
C ASP A 42 3.88 11.15 4.36
N CYS A 43 4.06 9.85 4.01
CA CYS A 43 3.02 8.82 4.00
C CYS A 43 1.90 9.04 2.97
N GLN A 44 2.22 9.51 1.74
CA GLN A 44 1.23 9.64 0.67
C GLN A 44 0.75 8.27 0.16
N SER A 45 0.21 7.49 1.08
CA SER A 45 -0.34 6.14 0.86
C SER A 45 -1.60 5.95 1.69
N ILE A 46 -2.75 5.93 1.05
CA ILE A 46 -4.06 5.82 1.73
C ILE A 46 -4.11 4.63 2.71
N PRO A 47 -3.72 3.40 2.35
CA PRO A 47 -3.78 2.27 3.27
C PRO A 47 -2.88 2.44 4.51
N LEU A 48 -1.66 2.98 4.31
CA LEU A 48 -0.73 3.22 5.41
C LEU A 48 -1.21 4.36 6.30
N ALA A 49 -1.74 5.44 5.73
CA ALA A 49 -2.28 6.56 6.48
C ALA A 49 -3.42 6.13 7.41
N HIS A 50 -4.39 5.35 6.89
CA HIS A 50 -5.47 4.80 7.72
C HIS A 50 -4.96 3.83 8.80
N GLN A 51 -3.90 3.06 8.52
CA GLN A 51 -3.34 2.17 9.54
C GLN A 51 -2.64 2.97 10.64
N ILE A 52 -1.89 4.01 10.28
CA ILE A 52 -1.24 4.93 11.22
C ILE A 52 -2.29 5.65 12.07
N GLU A 53 -3.31 6.25 11.45
CA GLU A 53 -4.44 6.91 12.13
C GLU A 53 -5.04 6.01 13.21
N ARG A 54 -5.46 4.80 12.84
CA ARG A 54 -6.14 3.86 13.75
C ARG A 54 -5.27 3.48 14.96
N ILE A 55 -3.96 3.37 14.78
CA ILE A 55 -3.04 3.11 15.88
C ILE A 55 -2.80 4.39 16.69
N TYR A 56 -2.60 5.52 16.03
CA TYR A 56 -2.38 6.83 16.67
C TYR A 56 -3.54 7.19 17.61
N GLU A 57 -4.78 7.01 17.16
CA GLU A 57 -6.01 7.24 17.92
C GLU A 57 -6.39 6.09 18.88
N ARG A 58 -5.54 5.04 18.95
CA ARG A 58 -5.77 3.87 19.81
C ARG A 58 -7.10 3.17 19.56
N HIS A 59 -7.58 3.13 18.31
CA HIS A 59 -8.80 2.41 18.00
C HIS A 59 -8.67 0.93 18.34
N ILE A 60 -9.62 0.37 19.07
CA ILE A 60 -9.60 -1.04 19.46
C ILE A 60 -9.57 -1.98 18.24
N THR A 61 -10.20 -1.55 17.15
CA THR A 61 -10.22 -2.30 15.89
C THR A 61 -8.85 -2.36 15.20
N SER A 62 -7.91 -1.48 15.54
CA SER A 62 -6.54 -1.53 15.03
C SER A 62 -5.78 -2.77 15.52
N LYS A 63 -6.21 -3.36 16.63
CA LYS A 63 -5.67 -4.61 17.18
C LYS A 63 -6.33 -5.87 16.61
N MET A 64 -7.23 -5.74 15.62
CA MET A 64 -7.96 -6.84 15.01
C MET A 64 -7.61 -6.99 13.55
N PHE A 65 -7.28 -8.20 13.11
CA PHE A 65 -6.96 -8.48 11.72
C PHE A 65 -7.62 -9.79 11.25
N PRO A 66 -8.31 -9.79 10.09
CA PRO A 66 -9.00 -10.98 9.60
C PRO A 66 -8.12 -11.92 8.78
N GLY A 67 -6.86 -11.57 8.56
CA GLY A 67 -5.91 -12.33 7.73
C GLY A 67 -4.78 -12.99 8.52
N HIS A 68 -3.82 -13.55 7.81
CA HIS A 68 -2.58 -14.05 8.37
C HIS A 68 -1.62 -12.90 8.69
N ILE A 69 -1.28 -12.73 9.97
CA ILE A 69 -0.41 -11.64 10.43
C ILE A 69 1.03 -11.73 9.90
N SER A 70 1.48 -12.95 9.53
CA SER A 70 2.78 -13.18 8.89
C SER A 70 2.80 -12.85 7.39
N HIS A 71 1.68 -12.46 6.82
CA HIS A 71 1.58 -12.02 5.44
C HIS A 71 1.75 -10.51 5.34
N GLY A 72 2.14 -10.03 4.16
CA GLY A 72 2.33 -8.61 3.89
C GLY A 72 2.23 -8.31 2.40
N GLN A 73 2.14 -7.04 2.11
CA GLN A 73 2.11 -6.53 0.74
C GLN A 73 3.41 -5.78 0.46
N SER A 74 3.88 -5.88 -0.77
CA SER A 74 5.01 -5.08 -1.22
C SER A 74 4.59 -3.64 -1.42
N PHE A 75 5.51 -2.74 -1.12
CA PHE A 75 5.41 -1.31 -1.34
C PHE A 75 6.57 -0.81 -2.19
N LEU A 76 6.51 0.45 -2.60
CA LEU A 76 7.54 1.09 -3.40
C LEU A 76 7.64 2.57 -3.02
N HIS A 77 8.83 3.02 -2.64
CA HIS A 77 9.04 4.44 -2.38
C HIS A 77 8.94 5.26 -3.67
N LEU A 78 8.34 6.44 -3.58
CA LEU A 78 8.12 7.32 -4.75
C LEU A 78 9.43 7.67 -5.48
N GLU A 79 10.50 7.93 -4.75
CA GLU A 79 11.81 8.24 -5.38
C GLU A 79 12.37 7.04 -6.16
N ASP A 80 12.19 5.81 -5.66
CA ASP A 80 12.62 4.60 -6.36
C ASP A 80 11.76 4.34 -7.61
N LEU A 81 10.47 4.67 -7.57
CA LEU A 81 9.61 4.65 -8.76
C LEU A 81 10.09 5.65 -9.81
N VAL A 82 10.40 6.88 -9.41
CA VAL A 82 10.92 7.91 -10.32
C VAL A 82 12.23 7.47 -10.94
N ASP A 83 13.18 6.93 -10.14
CA ASP A 83 14.45 6.39 -10.65
C ASP A 83 14.21 5.27 -11.68
N ALA A 84 13.29 4.35 -11.41
CA ALA A 84 12.92 3.29 -12.35
C ALA A 84 12.41 3.84 -13.68
N ILE A 85 11.52 4.83 -13.66
CA ILE A 85 10.97 5.48 -14.85
C ILE A 85 12.09 6.17 -15.66
N VAL A 86 12.98 6.90 -14.99
CA VAL A 86 14.14 7.54 -15.63
C VAL A 86 15.00 6.49 -16.33
N ARG A 87 15.32 5.37 -15.67
CA ARG A 87 16.12 4.29 -16.25
C ARG A 87 15.42 3.62 -17.43
N VAL A 88 14.10 3.48 -17.43
CA VAL A 88 13.35 3.01 -18.60
C VAL A 88 13.60 3.93 -19.80
N LEU A 89 13.51 5.26 -19.60
CA LEU A 89 13.75 6.24 -20.67
C LEU A 89 15.18 6.22 -21.17
N GLU A 90 16.16 6.12 -20.29
CA GLU A 90 17.59 6.05 -20.64
C GLU A 90 17.92 4.78 -21.42
N ARG A 91 17.37 3.65 -20.98
CA ARG A 91 17.63 2.31 -21.53
C ARG A 91 16.66 1.88 -22.64
N ARG A 92 15.73 2.73 -23.06
CA ARG A 92 14.66 2.43 -24.02
C ARG A 92 15.10 1.73 -25.31
N ARG A 93 16.37 1.89 -25.72
CA ARG A 93 16.92 1.26 -26.93
C ARG A 93 17.46 -0.16 -26.73
N THR A 94 17.65 -0.56 -25.47
CA THR A 94 18.20 -1.87 -25.10
C THR A 94 17.14 -2.77 -24.44
N LEU A 95 15.96 -2.24 -24.14
CA LEU A 95 14.85 -3.01 -23.60
C LEU A 95 14.25 -3.91 -24.68
N PRO A 96 13.65 -5.05 -24.30
CA PRO A 96 12.82 -5.83 -25.20
C PRO A 96 11.70 -4.99 -25.83
N GLU A 97 11.22 -5.38 -27.01
CA GLU A 97 10.13 -4.69 -27.70
C GLU A 97 8.87 -4.56 -26.84
N THR A 98 8.60 -5.57 -26.00
CA THR A 98 7.60 -5.52 -24.94
C THR A 98 8.28 -5.89 -23.63
N ALA A 99 8.55 -4.89 -22.82
CA ALA A 99 9.20 -5.06 -21.52
C ALA A 99 8.16 -4.96 -20.38
N VAL A 100 7.84 -6.09 -19.76
CA VAL A 100 6.94 -6.13 -18.58
C VAL A 100 7.77 -6.46 -17.35
N MET A 101 7.71 -5.59 -16.33
CA MET A 101 8.46 -5.77 -15.08
C MET A 101 7.67 -5.34 -13.86
N LEU A 102 7.95 -5.99 -12.73
CA LEU A 102 7.41 -5.64 -11.42
C LEU A 102 8.36 -4.65 -10.73
N LEU A 103 7.79 -3.65 -10.05
CA LEU A 103 8.53 -2.68 -9.26
C LEU A 103 7.95 -2.65 -7.83
N GLY A 104 8.81 -2.89 -6.86
CA GLY A 104 8.47 -2.88 -5.43
C GLY A 104 9.62 -3.41 -4.58
N GLU A 105 9.43 -3.38 -3.29
CA GLU A 105 10.34 -4.02 -2.35
C GLU A 105 10.21 -5.54 -2.46
N PRO A 106 11.32 -6.29 -2.63
CA PRO A 106 11.26 -7.75 -2.80
C PRO A 106 10.82 -8.47 -1.53
N GLU A 107 11.10 -7.88 -0.36
CA GLU A 107 10.74 -8.41 0.94
C GLU A 107 9.64 -7.56 1.59
N PRO A 108 8.36 -7.96 1.50
CA PRO A 108 7.28 -7.20 2.09
C PRO A 108 7.36 -7.23 3.62
N LEU A 109 7.06 -6.09 4.22
CA LEU A 109 6.86 -6.01 5.66
C LEU A 109 5.58 -6.78 6.03
N THR A 110 5.67 -7.72 6.98
CA THR A 110 4.48 -8.45 7.43
C THR A 110 3.52 -7.53 8.19
N TYR A 111 2.25 -7.90 8.24
CA TYR A 111 1.25 -7.12 9.00
C TYR A 111 1.65 -7.00 10.48
N ASP A 112 2.10 -8.09 11.07
CA ASP A 112 2.57 -8.14 12.45
C ASP A 112 3.76 -7.21 12.70
N GLU A 113 4.79 -7.27 11.85
CA GLU A 113 5.94 -6.38 11.96
C GLU A 113 5.54 -4.90 11.80
N LEU A 114 4.65 -4.59 10.86
CA LEU A 114 4.14 -3.23 10.65
C LEU A 114 3.43 -2.71 11.91
N GLN A 115 2.54 -3.52 12.51
CA GLN A 115 1.82 -3.19 13.74
C GLN A 115 2.76 -2.91 14.91
N HIS A 116 3.70 -3.80 15.18
CA HIS A 116 4.68 -3.63 16.26
C HIS A 116 5.55 -2.38 16.05
N ARG A 117 6.03 -2.14 14.81
CA ARG A 117 6.82 -0.94 14.50
C ARG A 117 6.02 0.34 14.71
N LEU A 118 4.79 0.40 14.21
CA LEU A 118 3.93 1.56 14.40
C LEU A 118 3.59 1.79 15.88
N GLY A 119 3.26 0.74 16.63
CA GLY A 119 3.00 0.84 18.07
C GLY A 119 4.19 1.40 18.84
N ARG A 120 5.39 0.87 18.58
CA ARG A 120 6.62 1.38 19.20
C ARG A 120 6.94 2.82 18.80
N LEU A 121 6.78 3.17 17.53
CA LEU A 121 7.01 4.52 17.06
C LEU A 121 5.99 5.52 17.63
N LEU A 122 4.71 5.17 17.67
CA LEU A 122 3.64 6.09 18.10
C LEU A 122 3.52 6.19 19.62
N HIS A 123 3.62 5.05 20.31
CA HIS A 123 3.28 4.93 21.72
C HIS A 123 4.40 4.39 22.62
N GLY A 124 5.52 3.94 22.04
CA GLY A 124 6.62 3.32 22.80
C GLY A 124 6.31 1.92 23.31
N GLU A 125 5.26 1.27 22.82
CA GLU A 125 4.81 -0.07 23.25
C GLU A 125 4.54 -0.99 22.05
N ASP A 126 4.57 -2.30 22.27
CA ASP A 126 4.17 -3.27 21.26
C ASP A 126 2.67 -3.20 21.00
N TRP A 127 2.29 -3.32 19.73
CA TRP A 127 0.89 -3.28 19.29
C TRP A 127 0.47 -4.66 18.81
N ASP A 128 0.10 -5.50 19.78
CA ASP A 128 -0.31 -6.87 19.51
C ASP A 128 -1.58 -6.93 18.66
N THR A 129 -1.59 -7.87 17.72
CA THR A 129 -2.72 -8.08 16.82
C THR A 129 -3.42 -9.41 17.10
N VAL A 130 -4.72 -9.35 17.29
CA VAL A 130 -5.58 -10.52 17.46
C VAL A 130 -6.21 -10.88 16.12
N ARG A 131 -6.01 -12.13 15.68
CA ARG A 131 -6.68 -12.64 14.50
C ARG A 131 -8.16 -12.89 14.78
N ILE A 132 -9.03 -12.33 13.94
CA ILE A 132 -10.48 -12.54 14.00
C ILE A 132 -10.98 -13.30 12.76
N PRO A 133 -12.07 -14.08 12.88
CA PRO A 133 -12.69 -14.72 11.72
C PRO A 133 -13.14 -13.71 10.68
N LYS A 134 -12.87 -13.98 9.38
CA LYS A 134 -13.27 -13.09 8.26
C LYS A 134 -14.77 -12.78 8.27
N MET A 135 -15.61 -13.75 8.66
CA MET A 135 -17.06 -13.54 8.75
C MET A 135 -17.41 -12.45 9.75
N MET A 136 -16.78 -12.44 10.92
CA MET A 136 -17.01 -11.39 11.94
C MET A 136 -16.56 -10.02 11.42
N ALA A 137 -15.39 -9.95 10.77
CA ALA A 137 -14.88 -8.72 10.19
C ALA A 137 -15.81 -8.19 9.08
N LYS A 138 -16.31 -9.06 8.20
CA LYS A 138 -17.27 -8.69 7.14
C LYS A 138 -18.58 -8.15 7.71
N THR A 139 -19.12 -8.80 8.76
CA THR A 139 -20.34 -8.33 9.43
C THR A 139 -20.12 -6.95 10.04
N GLY A 140 -18.97 -6.73 10.71
CA GLY A 140 -18.62 -5.43 11.27
C GLY A 140 -18.50 -4.34 10.20
N ALA A 141 -17.79 -4.61 9.12
CA ALA A 141 -17.62 -3.68 7.99
C ALA A 141 -18.97 -3.38 7.29
N TRP A 142 -19.85 -4.37 7.16
CA TRP A 142 -21.19 -4.19 6.62
C TRP A 142 -22.06 -3.32 7.54
N LEU A 143 -22.05 -3.56 8.84
CA LEU A 143 -22.79 -2.76 9.83
C LEU A 143 -22.35 -1.29 9.82
N GLN A 144 -21.05 -1.02 9.71
CA GLN A 144 -20.55 0.34 9.57
C GLN A 144 -21.04 1.01 8.28
N GLY A 145 -21.07 0.27 7.17
CA GLY A 145 -21.49 0.80 5.86
C GLY A 145 -23.00 1.07 5.72
N VAL A 146 -23.86 0.47 6.57
CA VAL A 146 -25.31 0.71 6.55
C VAL A 146 -25.81 1.67 7.63
N THR A 147 -24.91 2.16 8.47
CA THR A 147 -25.27 3.10 9.57
C THR A 147 -25.14 4.53 9.06
N PRO A 148 -26.25 5.27 8.85
CA PRO A 148 -26.23 6.60 8.20
C PRO A 148 -25.47 7.70 8.96
N LEU A 149 -25.10 7.46 10.21
CA LEU A 149 -24.40 8.40 11.10
C LEU A 149 -22.89 8.21 11.14
N LEU A 150 -22.36 7.16 10.49
CA LEU A 150 -20.92 6.89 10.41
C LEU A 150 -20.43 7.22 9.01
N GLU A 151 -19.26 7.84 8.92
CA GLU A 151 -18.58 8.07 7.64
C GLU A 151 -18.38 6.75 6.89
N ASP A 152 -18.34 6.83 5.55
CA ASP A 152 -18.17 5.65 4.70
C ASP A 152 -16.85 4.92 5.04
N PRO A 153 -16.88 3.71 5.60
CA PRO A 153 -15.68 3.08 6.12
C PRO A 153 -14.68 2.79 4.99
N PHE A 154 -13.41 3.07 5.22
CA PHE A 154 -12.34 2.73 4.29
C PHE A 154 -12.31 1.23 3.99
N ILE A 155 -12.46 0.37 5.01
CA ILE A 155 -12.45 -1.09 4.86
C ILE A 155 -13.81 -1.57 4.39
N LYS A 156 -13.87 -2.00 3.12
CA LYS A 156 -15.09 -2.59 2.54
C LYS A 156 -15.11 -4.11 2.75
N PRO A 157 -16.30 -4.75 2.86
CA PRO A 157 -16.41 -6.20 3.07
C PRO A 157 -15.62 -7.06 2.08
N TRP A 158 -15.52 -6.65 0.82
CA TRP A 158 -14.76 -7.38 -0.21
C TRP A 158 -13.24 -7.33 0.02
N MET A 159 -12.69 -6.27 0.65
CA MET A 159 -11.25 -6.16 0.97
C MET A 159 -10.82 -7.23 1.97
N ILE A 160 -11.73 -7.67 2.83
CA ILE A 160 -11.46 -8.70 3.85
C ILE A 160 -11.13 -10.06 3.22
N ASP A 161 -11.64 -10.34 2.02
CA ASP A 161 -11.32 -11.57 1.28
C ASP A 161 -9.83 -11.65 0.93
N PHE A 162 -9.19 -10.50 0.71
CA PHE A 162 -7.79 -10.38 0.34
C PHE A 162 -6.84 -10.20 1.53
N ALA A 163 -7.36 -10.21 2.76
CA ALA A 163 -6.54 -10.03 3.96
C ALA A 163 -5.49 -11.14 4.17
N ASP A 164 -5.68 -12.32 3.54
CA ASP A 164 -4.70 -13.40 3.56
C ASP A 164 -3.71 -13.37 2.40
N ASP A 165 -3.82 -12.41 1.48
CA ASP A 165 -2.94 -12.34 0.34
C ASP A 165 -1.53 -11.93 0.79
N HIS A 166 -0.51 -12.54 0.18
CA HIS A 166 0.90 -12.24 0.41
C HIS A 166 1.57 -11.95 -0.93
N TYR A 167 2.11 -10.74 -1.06
CA TYR A 167 2.70 -10.27 -2.31
C TYR A 167 4.20 -10.00 -2.15
N ALA A 168 5.01 -11.07 -2.22
CA ALA A 168 6.44 -10.93 -2.49
C ALA A 168 6.65 -10.77 -4.00
N LEU A 169 7.37 -9.75 -4.42
CA LEU A 169 7.54 -9.43 -5.83
C LEU A 169 8.89 -9.92 -6.36
N ASP A 170 8.86 -10.58 -7.51
CA ASP A 170 10.07 -10.87 -8.27
C ASP A 170 10.44 -9.65 -9.13
N VAL A 171 11.42 -8.89 -8.67
CA VAL A 171 11.95 -7.70 -9.34
C VAL A 171 13.18 -8.01 -10.22
N SER A 172 13.47 -9.27 -10.50
CA SER A 172 14.67 -9.69 -11.25
C SER A 172 14.77 -9.04 -12.62
N ARG A 173 13.66 -8.87 -13.34
CA ARG A 173 13.66 -8.18 -14.65
C ARG A 173 14.04 -6.71 -14.53
N ALA A 174 13.56 -6.01 -13.50
CA ALA A 174 13.93 -4.62 -13.27
C ALA A 174 15.43 -4.51 -12.96
N LYS A 175 15.96 -5.42 -12.17
CA LYS A 175 17.39 -5.52 -11.89
C LYS A 175 18.22 -5.80 -13.14
N GLU A 176 17.82 -6.78 -13.93
CA GLU A 176 18.54 -7.17 -15.15
C GLU A 176 18.47 -6.09 -16.24
N TRP A 177 17.28 -5.59 -16.54
CA TRP A 177 17.06 -4.72 -17.69
C TRP A 177 17.36 -3.26 -17.41
N LEU A 178 17.06 -2.79 -16.20
CA LEU A 178 17.26 -1.39 -15.81
C LEU A 178 18.51 -1.19 -14.93
N HIS A 179 19.15 -2.26 -14.44
CA HIS A 179 20.12 -2.20 -13.33
C HIS A 179 19.56 -1.43 -12.14
N TRP A 180 18.30 -1.71 -11.82
CA TRP A 180 17.52 -1.03 -10.80
C TRP A 180 17.21 -1.97 -9.64
N GLU A 181 17.38 -1.45 -8.45
CA GLU A 181 16.91 -2.03 -7.18
C GLU A 181 16.35 -0.90 -6.32
N PRO A 182 15.30 -1.15 -5.51
CA PRO A 182 14.82 -0.14 -4.57
C PRO A 182 15.92 0.19 -3.55
N ARG A 183 16.09 1.47 -3.26
CA ARG A 183 17.05 1.98 -2.27
C ARG A 183 16.40 2.32 -0.94
N HIS A 184 15.08 2.51 -0.95
CA HIS A 184 14.28 2.78 0.22
C HIS A 184 13.53 1.53 0.62
N SER A 185 13.26 1.39 1.93
CA SER A 185 12.36 0.38 2.45
C SER A 185 11.28 1.03 3.30
N LEU A 186 10.07 0.46 3.28
CA LEU A 186 8.99 0.90 4.16
C LEU A 186 9.45 0.85 5.62
N ARG A 187 10.21 -0.19 5.97
CA ARG A 187 10.77 -0.40 7.30
C ARG A 187 11.58 0.80 7.80
N ASP A 188 12.42 1.36 6.94
CA ASP A 188 13.31 2.48 7.28
C ASP A 188 12.62 3.84 7.12
N THR A 189 11.52 3.90 6.36
CA THR A 189 10.78 5.15 6.12
C THR A 189 9.68 5.38 7.16
N LEU A 190 9.15 4.33 7.82
CA LEU A 190 8.12 4.49 8.86
C LEU A 190 8.45 5.57 9.91
N PRO A 191 9.69 5.68 10.46
CA PRO A 191 10.01 6.77 11.39
C PRO A 191 9.76 8.16 10.82
N LYS A 192 10.11 8.41 9.55
CA LYS A 192 9.92 9.71 8.89
C LYS A 192 8.42 10.03 8.73
N MET A 193 7.60 9.03 8.36
CA MET A 193 6.14 9.19 8.27
C MET A 193 5.53 9.59 9.62
N ILE A 194 5.99 8.96 10.71
CA ILE A 194 5.52 9.29 12.05
C ILE A 194 6.02 10.67 12.50
N ASP A 195 7.23 11.06 12.12
CA ASP A 195 7.76 12.40 12.40
C ASP A 195 6.98 13.48 11.62
N ALA A 196 6.53 13.18 10.37
CA ALA A 196 5.66 14.06 9.61
C ALA A 196 4.30 14.26 10.33
N LEU A 197 3.67 13.18 10.79
CA LEU A 197 2.44 13.24 11.59
C LEU A 197 2.64 14.07 12.87
N ARG A 198 3.73 13.87 13.61
CA ARG A 198 4.01 14.56 14.89
C ARG A 198 4.31 16.04 14.70
N ARG A 199 4.92 16.42 13.59
CA ARG A 199 5.28 17.81 13.27
C ARG A 199 4.06 18.69 13.13
N ASP A 200 3.06 18.23 12.42
CA ASP A 200 1.77 18.93 12.24
C ASP A 200 0.65 17.91 12.02
N PRO A 201 0.05 17.39 13.09
CA PRO A 201 -1.02 16.42 12.98
C PRO A 201 -2.23 16.92 12.16
N VAL A 202 -2.59 18.20 12.32
CA VAL A 202 -3.75 18.77 11.62
C VAL A 202 -3.51 18.82 10.11
N ALA A 203 -2.33 19.29 9.67
CA ALA A 203 -1.97 19.30 8.26
C ALA A 203 -1.87 17.87 7.72
N TRP A 204 -1.31 16.94 8.49
CA TRP A 204 -1.17 15.53 8.10
C TRP A 204 -2.55 14.88 7.86
N TYR A 205 -3.49 15.01 8.79
CA TYR A 205 -4.86 14.49 8.63
C TYR A 205 -5.55 15.06 7.40
N ARG A 206 -5.42 16.37 7.16
CA ARG A 206 -5.99 17.01 5.98
C ARG A 206 -5.38 16.53 4.67
N ALA A 207 -4.05 16.38 4.63
CA ALA A 207 -3.35 15.89 3.45
C ALA A 207 -3.78 14.47 3.06
N HIS A 208 -4.18 13.66 4.05
CA HIS A 208 -4.64 12.29 3.86
C HIS A 208 -6.16 12.14 3.77
N HIS A 209 -6.92 13.26 3.77
CA HIS A 209 -8.38 13.27 3.75
C HIS A 209 -9.02 12.47 4.90
N LEU A 210 -8.38 12.50 6.08
CA LEU A 210 -8.85 11.84 7.29
C LEU A 210 -9.65 12.82 8.16
N SER A 211 -10.63 12.30 8.89
CA SER A 211 -11.40 13.09 9.85
C SER A 211 -10.52 13.47 11.04
N LEU A 212 -10.56 14.75 11.42
CA LEU A 212 -9.79 15.20 12.58
C LEU A 212 -10.39 14.63 13.87
N PRO A 213 -9.59 14.04 14.75
CA PRO A 213 -10.08 13.69 16.09
C PRO A 213 -10.42 14.95 16.90
N ALA A 214 -11.44 14.85 17.75
CA ALA A 214 -11.97 15.98 18.53
C ALA A 214 -10.87 16.73 19.31
N GLU A 215 -9.87 16.02 19.82
CA GLU A 215 -8.73 16.59 20.55
C GLU A 215 -7.85 17.53 19.69
N LEU A 216 -7.84 17.34 18.38
CA LEU A 216 -7.10 18.19 17.44
C LEU A 216 -7.97 19.34 16.90
N GLU A 217 -9.29 19.21 16.94
CA GLU A 217 -10.22 20.29 16.58
C GLU A 217 -10.21 21.42 17.61
N GLU A 218 -10.11 21.09 18.91
CA GLU A 218 -10.09 22.06 20.03
C GLU A 218 -8.80 22.90 20.10
N LYS A 219 -7.72 22.48 19.44
CA LYS A 219 -6.43 23.20 19.42
C LYS A 219 -6.31 24.25 18.31
N ARG A 220 -7.42 24.64 17.73
CA ARG A 220 -7.51 25.56 16.58
C ARG A 220 -7.69 27.04 16.98
#